data_d19b139e64b8dc9766ae56d482bf2af7
#
_entry.id   d19b139e64b8dc9766ae56d482bf2af7
#
_cell.length_a   1.000
_cell.length_b   1.000
_cell.length_c   1.000
_cell.angle_alpha   90.00
_cell.angle_beta   90.00
_cell.angle_gamma   90.00
#
_symmetry.space_group_name_H-M   'P 1'
#
loop_
_entity.id
_entity.type
_entity.pdbx_description
1 polymer ?
#
loop_
_entity_poly.entity_id
_entity_poly.type
_entity_poly.pdbx_seq_one_letter_code
_entity_poly.pdbx_strand_id
1 'polypeptide(L)'
;CRFVVGADGVHSRVARALGVQRAVPWLQQFAVTAHFAGVTPRSSAAVHLFPRGFFAATTVDEGLFSVNVVLPKAELRADATHDHDALLQRKLADAPDLRAALANARRTTPWRGIGPFAHEVTSPVSPGALLVGDAAGYCDPLTGEGIYFALFGAKAAADALADALDQPDRAEDAMRDYRAARRREIQPRIGASRWLQRGLRHPWAIRGIVGALARWPRLADLVVTMSGDTIHPRDLLRPGFWRAFRASA
;
A
#
# COMPACT_ATOMS: atom_id res chain seq x y z
N CYS A 1 1.02 1.34 32.54
CA CYS A 1 2.11 0.99 31.67
C CYS A 1 3.03 2.19 31.44
N ARG A 2 4.29 1.94 31.08
CA ARG A 2 5.27 3.03 30.78
C ARG A 2 5.12 3.52 29.36
N PHE A 3 4.79 2.61 28.42
CA PHE A 3 4.61 2.94 27.03
C PHE A 3 3.33 2.32 26.44
N VAL A 4 2.75 2.98 25.46
CA VAL A 4 1.64 2.50 24.63
C VAL A 4 2.14 2.36 23.20
N VAL A 5 1.86 1.24 22.55
CA VAL A 5 2.15 1.01 21.12
C VAL A 5 0.84 1.02 20.33
N GLY A 6 0.67 2.01 19.46
CA GLY A 6 -0.43 2.07 18.50
C GLY A 6 -0.11 1.21 17.27
N ALA A 7 -0.72 0.03 17.21
CA ALA A 7 -0.60 -0.92 16.10
C ALA A 7 -1.99 -1.25 15.51
N ASP A 8 -2.91 -0.29 15.55
CA ASP A 8 -4.35 -0.45 15.33
C ASP A 8 -4.80 0.02 13.92
N GLY A 9 -3.85 0.03 12.97
CA GLY A 9 -4.11 0.17 11.54
C GLY A 9 -4.50 1.58 11.09
N VAL A 10 -5.05 1.68 9.87
CA VAL A 10 -5.34 2.97 9.19
C VAL A 10 -6.32 3.87 9.97
N HIS A 11 -7.17 3.29 10.79
CA HIS A 11 -8.13 4.02 11.63
C HIS A 11 -7.67 4.15 13.08
N SER A 12 -6.37 4.25 13.30
CA SER A 12 -5.75 4.27 14.61
C SER A 12 -6.46 5.19 15.61
N ARG A 13 -6.94 4.59 16.68
CA ARG A 13 -7.49 5.32 17.84
C ARG A 13 -6.37 5.99 18.64
N VAL A 14 -5.22 5.30 18.71
CA VAL A 14 -4.04 5.84 19.41
C VAL A 14 -3.52 7.09 18.71
N ALA A 15 -3.32 7.04 17.37
CA ALA A 15 -2.85 8.20 16.61
C ALA A 15 -3.80 9.41 16.69
N ARG A 16 -5.13 9.15 16.72
CA ARG A 16 -6.14 10.20 16.91
C ARG A 16 -6.13 10.78 18.32
N ALA A 17 -6.02 9.93 19.34
CA ALA A 17 -5.95 10.37 20.74
C ALA A 17 -4.70 11.23 20.98
N LEU A 18 -3.58 10.91 20.33
CA LEU A 18 -2.36 11.70 20.35
C LEU A 18 -2.43 13.00 19.52
N GLY A 19 -3.49 13.19 18.72
CA GLY A 19 -3.65 14.37 17.86
C GLY A 19 -2.64 14.46 16.72
N VAL A 20 -1.94 13.36 16.38
CA VAL A 20 -0.84 13.37 15.39
C VAL A 20 -1.28 12.97 13.98
N GLN A 21 -2.47 12.40 13.80
CA GLN A 21 -2.96 11.95 12.52
C GLN A 21 -3.43 13.13 11.66
N ARG A 22 -3.07 13.10 10.37
CA ARG A 22 -3.47 14.08 9.35
C ARG A 22 -3.98 13.37 8.11
N ALA A 23 -5.11 13.81 7.58
CA ALA A 23 -5.62 13.32 6.31
C ALA A 23 -4.74 13.78 5.14
N VAL A 24 -4.76 13.01 4.03
CA VAL A 24 -4.18 13.38 2.74
C VAL A 24 -5.35 13.68 1.78
N PRO A 25 -5.86 14.94 1.71
CA PRO A 25 -7.15 15.24 1.06
C PRO A 25 -7.21 14.89 -0.43
N TRP A 26 -6.09 14.99 -1.14
CA TRP A 26 -6.03 14.69 -2.57
C TRP A 26 -6.02 13.19 -2.88
N LEU A 27 -5.79 12.30 -1.89
CA LEU A 27 -5.67 10.85 -2.03
C LEU A 27 -6.63 10.13 -1.09
N GLN A 28 -7.93 10.33 -1.30
CA GLN A 28 -8.98 9.69 -0.51
C GLN A 28 -9.50 8.44 -1.24
N GLN A 29 -8.70 7.37 -1.21
CA GLN A 29 -9.03 6.08 -1.85
C GLN A 29 -9.56 5.08 -0.84
N PHE A 30 -10.46 4.23 -1.35
CA PHE A 30 -11.07 3.11 -0.65
C PHE A 30 -10.86 1.84 -1.46
N ALA A 31 -10.71 0.70 -0.82
CA ALA A 31 -10.85 -0.60 -1.45
C ALA A 31 -12.21 -1.21 -1.14
N VAL A 32 -12.73 -1.90 -2.14
CA VAL A 32 -13.85 -2.82 -2.01
C VAL A 32 -13.37 -4.19 -2.48
N THR A 33 -13.52 -5.20 -1.63
CA THR A 33 -12.95 -6.54 -1.83
C THR A 33 -14.02 -7.61 -1.75
N ALA A 34 -13.97 -8.60 -2.67
CA ALA A 34 -14.72 -9.84 -2.57
C ALA A 34 -13.94 -11.01 -3.17
N HIS A 35 -14.36 -12.24 -2.85
CA HIS A 35 -13.80 -13.45 -3.43
C HIS A 35 -14.80 -14.11 -4.38
N PHE A 36 -14.25 -14.76 -5.40
CA PHE A 36 -14.98 -15.41 -6.48
C PHE A 36 -14.51 -16.85 -6.67
N ALA A 37 -15.46 -17.75 -6.91
CA ALA A 37 -15.20 -19.12 -7.35
C ALA A 37 -15.48 -19.25 -8.85
N GLY A 38 -14.91 -20.30 -9.47
CA GLY A 38 -15.10 -20.58 -10.90
C GLY A 38 -14.13 -19.82 -11.82
N VAL A 39 -13.13 -19.17 -11.25
CA VAL A 39 -12.02 -18.56 -12.03
C VAL A 39 -10.90 -19.59 -12.17
N THR A 40 -10.34 -19.72 -13.36
CA THR A 40 -9.15 -20.56 -13.56
C THR A 40 -7.99 -20.03 -12.71
N PRO A 41 -7.41 -20.87 -11.86
CA PRO A 41 -6.31 -20.44 -11.00
C PRO A 41 -5.14 -19.86 -11.79
N ARG A 42 -4.57 -18.78 -11.29
CA ARG A 42 -3.40 -18.10 -11.87
C ARG A 42 -2.26 -18.11 -10.84
N SER A 43 -1.06 -18.35 -11.31
CA SER A 43 0.15 -18.35 -10.46
C SER A 43 0.65 -16.96 -10.09
N SER A 44 0.10 -15.92 -10.71
CA SER A 44 0.52 -14.54 -10.53
C SER A 44 -0.63 -13.62 -10.12
N ALA A 45 -0.32 -12.62 -9.28
CA ALA A 45 -1.20 -11.50 -9.05
C ALA A 45 -1.20 -10.57 -10.27
N ALA A 46 -2.34 -9.92 -10.54
CA ALA A 46 -2.48 -8.94 -11.61
C ALA A 46 -2.96 -7.61 -11.04
N VAL A 47 -2.37 -6.51 -11.53
CA VAL A 47 -2.84 -5.16 -11.27
C VAL A 47 -3.30 -4.54 -12.57
N HIS A 48 -4.57 -4.12 -12.64
CA HIS A 48 -5.14 -3.44 -13.80
C HIS A 48 -5.36 -1.97 -13.43
N LEU A 49 -4.57 -1.10 -14.05
CA LEU A 49 -4.61 0.34 -13.79
C LEU A 49 -5.70 1.01 -14.63
N PHE A 50 -6.47 1.88 -13.99
CA PHE A 50 -7.39 2.80 -14.68
C PHE A 50 -7.29 4.21 -14.05
N PRO A 51 -7.83 5.24 -14.69
CA PRO A 51 -7.70 6.60 -14.16
C PRO A 51 -8.19 6.71 -12.72
N ARG A 52 -7.29 7.12 -11.82
CA ARG A 52 -7.51 7.32 -10.39
C ARG A 52 -7.79 6.06 -9.56
N GLY A 53 -7.60 4.85 -10.13
CA GLY A 53 -7.83 3.60 -9.41
C GLY A 53 -7.14 2.41 -10.04
N PHE A 54 -7.38 1.24 -9.48
CA PHE A 54 -6.87 -0.01 -10.00
C PHE A 54 -7.65 -1.21 -9.47
N PHE A 55 -7.55 -2.33 -10.18
CA PHE A 55 -7.84 -3.64 -9.62
C PHE A 55 -6.55 -4.31 -9.17
N ALA A 56 -6.61 -5.00 -8.04
CA ALA A 56 -5.63 -6.01 -7.66
C ALA A 56 -6.35 -7.34 -7.55
N ALA A 57 -5.93 -8.31 -8.36
CA ALA A 57 -6.61 -9.59 -8.50
C ALA A 57 -5.61 -10.74 -8.43
N THR A 58 -5.91 -11.77 -7.65
CA THR A 58 -5.02 -12.93 -7.46
C THR A 58 -5.80 -14.15 -7.00
N THR A 59 -5.30 -15.33 -7.34
CA THR A 59 -5.73 -16.58 -6.71
C THR A 59 -5.24 -16.60 -5.25
N VAL A 60 -6.13 -16.92 -4.34
CA VAL A 60 -5.84 -17.16 -2.92
C VAL A 60 -6.12 -18.62 -2.60
N ASP A 61 -5.98 -19.02 -1.34
CA ASP A 61 -6.18 -20.41 -0.92
C ASP A 61 -7.53 -21.00 -1.40
N GLU A 62 -7.56 -22.34 -1.52
CA GLU A 62 -8.73 -23.13 -1.91
C GLU A 62 -9.31 -22.81 -3.29
N GLY A 63 -8.50 -22.23 -4.19
CA GLY A 63 -8.94 -21.91 -5.55
C GLY A 63 -9.87 -20.71 -5.65
N LEU A 64 -10.01 -19.93 -4.58
CA LEU A 64 -10.73 -18.67 -4.59
C LEU A 64 -9.91 -17.58 -5.30
N PHE A 65 -10.60 -16.71 -6.00
CA PHE A 65 -10.01 -15.57 -6.69
C PHE A 65 -10.42 -14.28 -5.99
N SER A 66 -9.44 -13.58 -5.40
CA SER A 66 -9.66 -12.30 -4.73
C SER A 66 -9.64 -11.17 -5.74
N VAL A 67 -10.65 -10.32 -5.69
CA VAL A 67 -10.73 -9.08 -6.49
C VAL A 67 -10.86 -7.91 -5.54
N ASN A 68 -9.91 -7.00 -5.63
CA ASN A 68 -9.87 -5.74 -4.91
C ASN A 68 -10.02 -4.59 -5.90
N VAL A 69 -11.00 -3.74 -5.69
CA VAL A 69 -11.19 -2.51 -6.48
C VAL A 69 -10.82 -1.33 -5.60
N VAL A 70 -9.79 -0.61 -6.00
CA VAL A 70 -9.33 0.61 -5.30
C VAL A 70 -9.70 1.82 -6.11
N LEU A 71 -10.48 2.75 -5.52
CA LEU A 71 -10.98 3.93 -6.22
C LEU A 71 -11.25 5.10 -5.26
N PRO A 72 -11.38 6.33 -5.80
CA PRO A 72 -11.67 7.51 -5.00
C PRO A 72 -13.05 7.43 -4.31
N LYS A 73 -13.14 8.00 -3.11
CA LYS A 73 -14.39 8.13 -2.35
C LYS A 73 -15.54 8.69 -3.18
N ALA A 74 -15.24 9.67 -4.05
CA ALA A 74 -16.25 10.30 -4.90
C ALA A 74 -16.92 9.29 -5.85
N GLU A 75 -16.16 8.33 -6.38
CA GLU A 75 -16.70 7.31 -7.28
C GLU A 75 -17.56 6.26 -6.55
N LEU A 76 -17.16 5.90 -5.31
CA LEU A 76 -18.01 5.05 -4.46
C LEU A 76 -19.33 5.72 -4.07
N ARG A 77 -19.30 7.03 -3.82
CA ARG A 77 -20.50 7.80 -3.44
C ARG A 77 -21.41 8.13 -4.62
N ALA A 78 -20.86 8.23 -5.82
CA ALA A 78 -21.63 8.46 -7.04
C ALA A 78 -22.56 7.27 -7.36
N ASP A 79 -22.28 6.10 -6.79
CA ASP A 79 -23.17 4.96 -6.85
C ASP A 79 -24.24 5.07 -5.75
N ALA A 80 -25.34 5.74 -6.08
CA ALA A 80 -26.47 5.95 -5.17
C ALA A 80 -27.11 4.62 -4.71
N THR A 81 -26.87 3.54 -5.44
CA THR A 81 -27.45 2.23 -5.15
C THR A 81 -26.61 1.42 -4.15
N HIS A 82 -25.38 1.83 -3.89
CA HIS A 82 -24.39 1.05 -3.12
C HIS A 82 -24.24 -0.40 -3.62
N ASP A 83 -24.54 -0.62 -4.90
CA ASP A 83 -24.42 -1.92 -5.56
C ASP A 83 -22.98 -2.11 -6.06
N HIS A 84 -22.18 -2.77 -5.26
CA HIS A 84 -20.78 -3.04 -5.60
C HIS A 84 -20.63 -4.05 -6.75
N ASP A 85 -21.64 -4.88 -7.02
CA ASP A 85 -21.61 -5.76 -8.20
C ASP A 85 -21.79 -4.93 -9.49
N ALA A 86 -22.72 -3.99 -9.51
CA ALA A 86 -22.88 -3.05 -10.61
C ALA A 86 -21.63 -2.15 -10.78
N LEU A 87 -21.03 -1.68 -9.69
CA LEU A 87 -19.79 -0.94 -9.70
C LEU A 87 -18.66 -1.77 -10.34
N LEU A 88 -18.50 -3.04 -9.92
CA LEU A 88 -17.52 -3.94 -10.50
C LEU A 88 -17.72 -4.07 -12.02
N GLN A 89 -18.95 -4.36 -12.48
CA GLN A 89 -19.24 -4.54 -13.89
C GLN A 89 -18.89 -3.28 -14.72
N ARG A 90 -19.22 -2.09 -14.22
CA ARG A 90 -18.84 -0.84 -14.90
C ARG A 90 -17.33 -0.69 -15.02
N LYS A 91 -16.59 -0.96 -13.94
CA LYS A 91 -15.13 -0.81 -13.92
C LYS A 91 -14.39 -1.90 -14.70
N LEU A 92 -14.96 -3.08 -14.86
CA LEU A 92 -14.42 -4.15 -15.71
C LEU A 92 -14.32 -3.77 -17.18
N ALA A 93 -14.99 -2.71 -17.65
CA ALA A 93 -14.77 -2.16 -18.99
C ALA A 93 -13.32 -1.70 -19.19
N ASP A 94 -12.66 -1.22 -18.12
CA ASP A 94 -11.26 -0.77 -18.13
C ASP A 94 -10.25 -1.93 -17.97
N ALA A 95 -10.70 -3.17 -17.72
CA ALA A 95 -9.88 -4.35 -17.47
C ALA A 95 -10.41 -5.59 -18.22
N PRO A 96 -10.28 -5.66 -19.57
CA PRO A 96 -10.89 -6.70 -20.40
C PRO A 96 -10.44 -8.11 -20.00
N ASP A 97 -9.17 -8.32 -19.65
CA ASP A 97 -8.66 -9.63 -19.23
C ASP A 97 -9.28 -10.09 -17.90
N LEU A 98 -9.46 -9.18 -16.97
CA LEU A 98 -10.13 -9.45 -15.69
C LEU A 98 -11.62 -9.72 -15.92
N ARG A 99 -12.26 -8.94 -16.81
CA ARG A 99 -13.65 -9.16 -17.20
C ARG A 99 -13.85 -10.56 -17.81
N ALA A 100 -12.97 -10.98 -18.71
CA ALA A 100 -13.01 -12.32 -19.31
C ALA A 100 -12.81 -13.41 -18.24
N ALA A 101 -11.88 -13.22 -17.31
CA ALA A 101 -11.65 -14.16 -16.21
C ALA A 101 -12.87 -14.31 -15.27
N LEU A 102 -13.64 -13.25 -15.09
CA LEU A 102 -14.81 -13.22 -14.20
C LEU A 102 -16.13 -13.56 -14.93
N ALA A 103 -16.14 -13.82 -16.24
CA ALA A 103 -17.36 -13.99 -17.04
C ALA A 103 -18.34 -15.05 -16.48
N ASN A 104 -17.78 -16.16 -15.97
CA ASN A 104 -18.55 -17.28 -15.39
C ASN A 104 -18.30 -17.43 -13.87
N ALA A 105 -17.67 -16.44 -13.25
CA ALA A 105 -17.33 -16.50 -11.84
C ALA A 105 -18.55 -16.16 -10.96
N ARG A 106 -18.62 -16.82 -9.80
CA ARG A 106 -19.65 -16.57 -8.79
C ARG A 106 -18.98 -15.96 -7.55
N ARG A 107 -19.49 -14.82 -7.12
CA ARG A 107 -19.05 -14.22 -5.86
C ARG A 107 -19.41 -15.12 -4.68
N THR A 108 -18.45 -15.38 -3.79
CA THR A 108 -18.59 -16.32 -2.65
C THR A 108 -18.61 -15.60 -1.31
N THR A 109 -18.13 -14.35 -1.27
CA THR A 109 -18.12 -13.56 -0.03
C THR A 109 -18.90 -12.25 -0.22
N PRO A 110 -19.46 -11.68 0.86
CA PRO A 110 -19.97 -10.32 0.80
C PRO A 110 -18.86 -9.34 0.48
N TRP A 111 -19.21 -8.21 -0.16
CA TRP A 111 -18.29 -7.10 -0.34
C TRP A 111 -17.87 -6.50 0.99
N ARG A 112 -16.59 -6.23 1.13
CA ARG A 112 -16.02 -5.55 2.29
C ARG A 112 -15.27 -4.31 1.84
N GLY A 113 -15.56 -3.17 2.49
CA GLY A 113 -14.93 -1.89 2.21
C GLY A 113 -13.97 -1.46 3.30
N ILE A 114 -12.86 -0.86 2.93
CA ILE A 114 -11.92 -0.22 3.85
C ILE A 114 -11.38 1.08 3.24
N GLY A 115 -11.17 2.08 4.06
CA GLY A 115 -10.58 3.37 3.69
C GLY A 115 -11.18 4.53 4.50
N PRO A 116 -10.77 5.77 4.25
CA PRO A 116 -9.70 6.13 3.33
C PRO A 116 -8.34 5.65 3.83
N PHE A 117 -7.46 5.24 2.90
CA PHE A 117 -6.15 4.71 3.28
C PHE A 117 -5.16 5.80 3.65
N ALA A 118 -5.04 6.82 2.78
CA ALA A 118 -3.96 7.78 2.86
C ALA A 118 -4.10 8.71 4.06
N HIS A 119 -3.14 8.62 4.95
CA HIS A 119 -2.96 9.54 6.05
C HIS A 119 -1.48 9.68 6.42
N GLU A 120 -1.16 10.75 7.09
CA GLU A 120 0.14 11.04 7.64
C GLU A 120 0.06 11.13 9.16
N VAL A 121 1.20 10.95 9.81
CA VAL A 121 1.38 11.34 11.21
C VAL A 121 2.48 12.39 11.30
N THR A 122 2.27 13.41 12.13
CA THR A 122 3.27 14.47 12.36
C THR A 122 4.50 13.92 13.06
N SER A 123 4.32 12.93 13.93
CA SER A 123 5.38 12.15 14.56
C SER A 123 4.87 10.74 14.89
N PRO A 124 5.64 9.69 14.60
CA PRO A 124 5.31 8.33 15.04
C PRO A 124 5.66 8.08 16.51
N VAL A 125 6.19 9.07 17.21
CA VAL A 125 6.57 9.01 18.62
C VAL A 125 5.99 10.21 19.35
N SER A 126 5.44 9.97 20.52
CA SER A 126 4.97 10.95 21.50
C SER A 126 5.43 10.55 22.90
N PRO A 127 5.42 11.42 23.91
CA PRO A 127 5.75 11.04 25.27
C PRO A 127 4.93 9.82 25.73
N GLY A 128 5.61 8.74 26.11
CA GLY A 128 4.99 7.49 26.55
C GLY A 128 4.24 6.69 25.46
N ALA A 129 4.34 7.05 24.17
CA ALA A 129 3.63 6.35 23.12
C ALA A 129 4.40 6.33 21.79
N LEU A 130 4.22 5.25 21.01
CA LEU A 130 4.72 5.17 19.64
C LEU A 130 3.73 4.43 18.73
N LEU A 131 3.83 4.70 17.43
CA LEU A 131 2.95 4.14 16.41
C LEU A 131 3.75 3.26 15.47
N VAL A 132 3.19 2.11 15.07
CA VAL A 132 3.80 1.17 14.12
C VAL A 132 2.82 0.81 12.99
N GLY A 133 3.33 0.24 11.90
CA GLY A 133 2.52 -0.14 10.76
C GLY A 133 1.71 1.03 10.19
N ASP A 134 0.49 0.74 9.75
CA ASP A 134 -0.40 1.74 9.17
C ASP A 134 -0.78 2.84 10.15
N ALA A 135 -0.85 2.54 11.45
CA ALA A 135 -1.12 3.57 12.47
C ALA A 135 -0.09 4.71 12.45
N ALA A 136 1.13 4.43 12.01
CA ALA A 136 2.22 5.41 11.88
C ALA A 136 2.26 6.13 10.51
N GLY A 137 1.20 6.03 9.71
CA GLY A 137 1.04 6.64 8.39
C GLY A 137 1.10 5.63 7.25
N TYR A 138 0.20 5.82 6.29
CA TYR A 138 0.03 4.94 5.13
C TYR A 138 -0.33 5.74 3.88
N CYS A 139 -0.05 5.21 2.71
CA CYS A 139 -0.39 5.83 1.42
C CYS A 139 -1.54 5.10 0.75
N ASP A 140 -1.27 3.93 0.19
CA ASP A 140 -2.23 3.11 -0.55
C ASP A 140 -1.71 1.68 -0.72
N PRO A 141 -2.57 0.72 -1.12
CA PRO A 141 -2.17 -0.67 -1.26
C PRO A 141 -1.49 -1.03 -2.60
N LEU A 142 -1.27 -0.08 -3.52
CA LEU A 142 -0.80 -0.36 -4.88
C LEU A 142 0.57 -1.06 -4.91
N THR A 143 1.49 -0.63 -4.05
CA THR A 143 2.86 -1.18 -4.00
C THR A 143 2.95 -2.47 -3.18
N GLY A 144 1.91 -2.84 -2.41
CA GLY A 144 1.89 -4.06 -1.61
C GLY A 144 2.78 -4.04 -0.35
N GLU A 145 3.43 -2.93 -0.02
CA GLU A 145 4.45 -2.83 1.03
C GLU A 145 3.91 -2.70 2.47
N GLY A 146 2.58 -2.68 2.69
CA GLY A 146 1.98 -2.42 4.01
C GLY A 146 2.43 -3.40 5.09
N ILE A 147 2.51 -4.70 4.77
CA ILE A 147 2.97 -5.74 5.71
C ILE A 147 4.45 -5.52 6.06
N TYR A 148 5.28 -5.21 5.07
CA TYR A 148 6.69 -4.88 5.31
C TYR A 148 6.83 -3.69 6.26
N PHE A 149 6.09 -2.59 6.02
CA PHE A 149 6.12 -1.41 6.90
C PHE A 149 5.72 -1.74 8.34
N ALA A 150 4.74 -2.64 8.50
CA ALA A 150 4.31 -3.09 9.82
C ALA A 150 5.38 -3.92 10.52
N LEU A 151 5.98 -4.91 9.85
CA LEU A 151 7.00 -5.78 10.41
C LEU A 151 8.30 -5.03 10.73
N PHE A 152 8.79 -4.21 9.78
CA PHE A 152 9.96 -3.36 10.00
C PHE A 152 9.73 -2.37 11.16
N GLY A 153 8.57 -1.70 11.14
CA GLY A 153 8.21 -0.74 12.20
C GLY A 153 8.08 -1.41 13.56
N ALA A 154 7.48 -2.60 13.63
CA ALA A 154 7.33 -3.35 14.88
C ALA A 154 8.70 -3.79 15.45
N LYS A 155 9.60 -4.30 14.57
CA LYS A 155 10.95 -4.67 15.01
C LYS A 155 11.71 -3.46 15.54
N ALA A 156 11.78 -2.37 14.80
CA ALA A 156 12.49 -1.17 15.22
C ALA A 156 11.89 -0.56 16.50
N ALA A 157 10.56 -0.65 16.67
CA ALA A 157 9.89 -0.21 17.89
C ALA A 157 10.22 -1.12 19.09
N ALA A 158 10.28 -2.43 18.89
CA ALA A 158 10.63 -3.39 19.93
C ALA A 158 12.06 -3.15 20.43
N ASP A 159 13.02 -2.96 19.52
CA ASP A 159 14.42 -2.66 19.85
C ASP A 159 14.49 -1.35 20.69
N ALA A 160 13.84 -0.28 20.23
CA ALA A 160 13.83 1.01 20.95
C ALA A 160 13.12 0.94 22.31
N LEU A 161 12.06 0.14 22.43
CA LEU A 161 11.35 -0.04 23.70
C LEU A 161 12.16 -0.87 24.68
N ALA A 162 12.89 -1.89 24.25
CA ALA A 162 13.80 -2.66 25.09
C ALA A 162 14.86 -1.72 25.68
N ASP A 163 15.55 -0.92 24.84
CA ASP A 163 16.55 0.03 25.29
C ASP A 163 15.97 1.08 26.27
N ALA A 164 14.77 1.60 25.98
CA ALA A 164 14.11 2.60 26.84
C ALA A 164 13.61 2.03 28.18
N LEU A 165 13.32 0.72 28.24
CA LEU A 165 12.90 0.05 29.47
C LEU A 165 14.10 -0.31 30.36
N ASP A 166 15.19 -0.77 29.73
CA ASP A 166 16.43 -1.16 30.40
C ASP A 166 17.22 0.06 30.88
N GLN A 167 17.21 1.14 30.11
CA GLN A 167 17.95 2.38 30.41
C GLN A 167 17.01 3.59 30.32
N PRO A 168 16.23 3.88 31.39
CA PRO A 168 15.23 4.95 31.37
C PRO A 168 15.78 6.33 31.02
N ASP A 169 17.01 6.62 31.43
CA ASP A 169 17.69 7.90 31.15
C ASP A 169 17.99 8.09 29.64
N ARG A 170 18.01 7.01 28.88
CA ARG A 170 18.22 7.00 27.40
C ARG A 170 16.94 6.80 26.59
N ALA A 171 15.78 6.81 27.23
CA ALA A 171 14.50 6.56 26.56
C ALA A 171 14.24 7.54 25.40
N GLU A 172 14.63 8.82 25.54
CA GLU A 172 14.49 9.79 24.44
C GLU A 172 15.40 9.49 23.24
N ASP A 173 16.62 8.99 23.49
CA ASP A 173 17.54 8.57 22.44
C ASP A 173 16.98 7.38 21.68
N ALA A 174 16.52 6.36 22.40
CA ALA A 174 15.87 5.18 21.79
C ALA A 174 14.66 5.56 20.93
N MET A 175 13.82 6.49 21.39
CA MET A 175 12.69 6.99 20.61
C MET A 175 13.14 7.81 19.39
N ARG A 176 14.25 8.51 19.48
CA ARG A 176 14.87 9.23 18.36
C ARG A 176 15.40 8.26 17.31
N ASP A 177 16.02 7.17 17.73
CA ASP A 177 16.56 6.13 16.85
C ASP A 177 15.44 5.40 16.11
N TYR A 178 14.35 5.06 16.76
CA TYR A 178 13.14 4.55 16.10
C TYR A 178 12.64 5.51 15.00
N ARG A 179 12.52 6.79 15.33
CA ARG A 179 12.08 7.81 14.35
C ARG A 179 13.05 7.93 13.18
N ALA A 180 14.36 7.85 13.43
CA ALA A 180 15.40 7.92 12.41
C ALA A 180 15.38 6.67 11.51
N ALA A 181 15.24 5.47 12.08
CA ALA A 181 15.12 4.22 11.33
C ALA A 181 13.90 4.25 10.38
N ARG A 182 12.74 4.67 10.90
CA ARG A 182 11.53 4.79 10.11
C ARG A 182 11.67 5.85 9.00
N ARG A 183 12.29 6.99 9.28
CA ARG A 183 12.56 8.04 8.28
C ARG A 183 13.49 7.56 7.18
N ARG A 184 14.47 6.75 7.51
CA ARG A 184 15.44 6.21 6.56
C ARG A 184 14.80 5.15 5.66
N GLU A 185 13.98 4.27 6.22
CA GLU A 185 13.49 3.08 5.52
C GLU A 185 12.11 3.25 4.89
N ILE A 186 11.14 3.75 5.64
CA ILE A 186 9.74 3.76 5.21
C ILE A 186 9.36 5.06 4.47
N GLN A 187 9.83 6.21 4.93
CA GLN A 187 9.39 7.49 4.34
C GLN A 187 9.72 7.65 2.84
N PRO A 188 10.88 7.21 2.32
CA PRO A 188 11.15 7.27 0.88
C PRO A 188 10.19 6.41 0.05
N ARG A 189 9.77 5.25 0.57
CA ARG A 189 8.83 4.35 -0.08
C ARG A 189 7.42 4.95 -0.14
N ILE A 190 6.95 5.51 0.97
CA ILE A 190 5.69 6.28 1.00
C ILE A 190 5.76 7.47 0.03
N GLY A 191 6.90 8.16 -0.04
CA GLY A 191 7.13 9.27 -0.98
C GLY A 191 7.04 8.82 -2.43
N ALA A 192 7.67 7.70 -2.78
CA ALA A 192 7.61 7.11 -4.13
C ALA A 192 6.18 6.69 -4.49
N SER A 193 5.47 6.03 -3.57
CA SER A 193 4.06 5.64 -3.76
C SER A 193 3.17 6.86 -4.01
N ARG A 194 3.33 7.94 -3.25
CA ARG A 194 2.60 9.20 -3.47
C ARG A 194 2.90 9.85 -4.81
N TRP A 195 4.15 9.81 -5.23
CA TRP A 195 4.53 10.32 -6.55
C TRP A 195 3.87 9.51 -7.66
N LEU A 196 3.91 8.18 -7.56
CA LEU A 196 3.22 7.28 -8.48
C LEU A 196 1.71 7.58 -8.52
N GLN A 197 1.06 7.72 -7.38
CA GLN A 197 -0.37 8.03 -7.28
C GLN A 197 -0.72 9.38 -7.93
N ARG A 198 0.16 10.39 -7.89
CA ARG A 198 -0.05 11.63 -8.65
C ARG A 198 -0.05 11.39 -10.16
N GLY A 199 0.88 10.56 -10.64
CA GLY A 199 0.94 10.18 -12.06
C GLY A 199 -0.30 9.42 -12.51
N LEU A 200 -0.76 8.46 -11.72
CA LEU A 200 -1.93 7.62 -12.03
C LEU A 200 -3.28 8.39 -12.08
N ARG A 201 -3.30 9.66 -11.72
CA ARG A 201 -4.46 10.52 -11.94
C ARG A 201 -4.64 10.93 -13.41
N HIS A 202 -3.62 10.75 -14.23
CA HIS A 202 -3.58 11.17 -15.62
C HIS A 202 -3.57 9.96 -16.57
N PRO A 203 -4.57 9.81 -17.46
CA PRO A 203 -4.63 8.67 -18.39
C PRO A 203 -3.39 8.53 -19.28
N TRP A 204 -2.76 9.64 -19.67
CA TRP A 204 -1.53 9.64 -20.46
C TRP A 204 -0.35 9.03 -19.70
N ALA A 205 -0.25 9.31 -18.39
CA ALA A 205 0.82 8.77 -17.55
C ALA A 205 0.62 7.26 -17.33
N ILE A 206 -0.61 6.79 -17.13
CA ILE A 206 -0.92 5.34 -17.07
C ILE A 206 -0.46 4.67 -18.35
N ARG A 207 -0.86 5.18 -19.53
CA ARG A 207 -0.43 4.63 -20.82
C ARG A 207 1.09 4.63 -20.98
N GLY A 208 1.75 5.72 -20.56
CA GLY A 208 3.20 5.83 -20.58
C GLY A 208 3.89 4.81 -19.68
N ILE A 209 3.41 4.64 -18.44
CA ILE A 209 3.96 3.67 -17.49
C ILE A 209 3.76 2.24 -18.01
N VAL A 210 2.54 1.86 -18.38
CA VAL A 210 2.24 0.51 -18.88
C VAL A 210 3.00 0.23 -20.17
N GLY A 211 3.06 1.18 -21.09
CA GLY A 211 3.83 1.06 -22.33
C GLY A 211 5.33 0.91 -22.09
N ALA A 212 5.89 1.62 -21.11
CA ALA A 212 7.29 1.49 -20.73
C ALA A 212 7.58 0.10 -20.11
N LEU A 213 6.71 -0.37 -19.21
CA LEU A 213 6.86 -1.71 -18.60
C LEU A 213 6.73 -2.82 -19.63
N ALA A 214 5.81 -2.69 -20.60
CA ALA A 214 5.65 -3.65 -21.69
C ALA A 214 6.86 -3.64 -22.67
N ARG A 215 7.44 -2.47 -22.91
CA ARG A 215 8.58 -2.31 -23.84
C ARG A 215 9.90 -2.76 -23.23
N TRP A 216 10.05 -2.60 -21.91
CA TRP A 216 11.27 -2.90 -21.17
C TRP A 216 10.97 -3.85 -20.00
N PRO A 217 10.95 -5.19 -20.21
CA PRO A 217 10.62 -6.17 -19.17
C PRO A 217 11.44 -6.00 -17.88
N ARG A 218 12.71 -5.64 -18.01
CA ARG A 218 13.58 -5.36 -16.84
C ARG A 218 13.09 -4.20 -15.97
N LEU A 219 12.46 -3.19 -16.58
CA LEU A 219 11.85 -2.12 -15.81
C LEU A 219 10.66 -2.66 -15.00
N ALA A 220 9.91 -3.61 -15.56
CA ALA A 220 8.86 -4.31 -14.85
C ALA A 220 9.43 -5.14 -13.68
N ASP A 221 10.50 -5.90 -13.92
CA ASP A 221 11.20 -6.67 -12.88
C ASP A 221 11.71 -5.75 -11.77
N LEU A 222 12.28 -4.59 -12.12
CA LEU A 222 12.72 -3.60 -11.15
C LEU A 222 11.57 -3.09 -10.27
N VAL A 223 10.42 -2.78 -10.86
CA VAL A 223 9.23 -2.32 -10.13
C VAL A 223 8.73 -3.41 -9.17
N VAL A 224 8.64 -4.66 -9.64
CA VAL A 224 8.25 -5.81 -8.81
C VAL A 224 9.25 -6.04 -7.69
N THR A 225 10.55 -5.99 -7.98
CA THR A 225 11.63 -6.18 -7.00
C THR A 225 11.63 -5.08 -5.93
N MET A 226 11.31 -3.85 -6.31
CA MET A 226 11.14 -2.74 -5.35
C MET A 226 9.93 -2.98 -4.44
N SER A 227 8.80 -3.43 -4.99
CA SER A 227 7.60 -3.78 -4.22
C SER A 227 7.84 -5.01 -3.32
N GLY A 228 8.71 -5.94 -3.74
CA GLY A 228 9.14 -7.10 -2.96
C GLY A 228 10.24 -6.82 -1.94
N ASP A 229 10.59 -5.56 -1.71
CA ASP A 229 11.52 -5.08 -0.69
C ASP A 229 13.00 -5.50 -0.85
N THR A 230 13.38 -5.99 -2.01
CA THR A 230 14.77 -6.37 -2.28
C THR A 230 15.63 -5.21 -2.81
N ILE A 231 15.01 -4.13 -3.31
CA ILE A 231 15.67 -2.90 -3.76
C ILE A 231 15.02 -1.70 -3.09
N HIS A 232 15.84 -0.88 -2.42
CA HIS A 232 15.34 0.35 -1.81
C HIS A 232 15.27 1.49 -2.84
N PRO A 233 14.24 2.39 -2.84
CA PRO A 233 14.14 3.51 -3.79
C PRO A 233 15.38 4.41 -3.85
N ARG A 234 16.13 4.52 -2.76
CA ARG A 234 17.41 5.27 -2.72
C ARG A 234 18.51 4.64 -3.56
N ASP A 235 18.47 3.34 -3.81
CA ASP A 235 19.48 2.67 -4.62
C ASP A 235 19.41 3.12 -6.07
N LEU A 236 18.23 3.51 -6.56
CA LEU A 236 18.04 4.11 -7.89
C LEU A 236 18.82 5.41 -8.07
N LEU A 237 19.14 6.12 -6.99
CA LEU A 237 19.91 7.37 -7.01
C LEU A 237 21.42 7.12 -7.07
N ARG A 238 21.90 5.87 -6.94
CA ARG A 238 23.32 5.52 -6.98
C ARG A 238 23.79 5.33 -8.42
N PRO A 239 24.80 6.06 -8.90
CA PRO A 239 25.31 5.91 -10.27
C PRO A 239 25.74 4.47 -10.61
N GLY A 240 26.28 3.73 -9.63
CA GLY A 240 26.68 2.32 -9.76
C GLY A 240 25.52 1.36 -9.99
N PHE A 241 24.33 1.67 -9.46
CA PHE A 241 23.15 0.84 -9.61
C PHE A 241 22.77 0.63 -11.09
N TRP A 242 22.68 1.69 -11.85
CA TRP A 242 22.29 1.62 -13.27
C TRP A 242 23.35 0.95 -14.15
N ARG A 243 24.64 1.00 -13.76
CA ARG A 243 25.70 0.24 -14.43
C ARG A 243 25.52 -1.26 -14.17
N ALA A 244 25.34 -1.66 -12.91
CA ALA A 244 25.12 -3.05 -12.55
C ALA A 244 23.82 -3.60 -13.17
N PHE A 245 22.73 -2.83 -13.14
CA PHE A 245 21.45 -3.18 -13.74
C PHE A 245 21.52 -3.40 -15.25
N ARG A 246 22.38 -2.64 -15.97
CA ARG A 246 22.64 -2.85 -17.40
C ARG A 246 23.57 -4.03 -17.67
N ALA A 247 24.52 -4.31 -16.78
CA ALA A 247 25.50 -5.38 -16.95
C ALA A 247 24.94 -6.78 -16.64
N SER A 248 23.91 -6.88 -15.81
CA SER A 248 23.14 -8.13 -15.56
C SER A 248 22.18 -8.47 -16.70
N ALA A 249 22.40 -7.87 -17.82
CA ALA A 249 21.61 -7.91 -19.03
C ALA A 249 22.04 -9.03 -20.01
#